data_70dfd5238a43d63b3e1b428536a95147
#
_entry.id   70dfd5238a43d63b3e1b428536a95147
#
_cell.length_a   1.000
_cell.length_b   1.000
_cell.length_c   1.000
_cell.angle_alpha   90.00
_cell.angle_beta   90.00
_cell.angle_gamma   90.00
#
_symmetry.space_group_name_H-M   'P 1'
#
loop_
_entity.id
_entity.type
_entity.pdbx_description
1 polymer ?
#
loop_
_entity_poly.entity_id
_entity_poly.type
_entity_poly.pdbx_seq_one_letter_code
_entity_poly.pdbx_strand_id
1 'polypeptide(L)'
;MTTFLDMSALMHIASNVLGPRGVVIRDAGLLASALARPMASYADEDAYPSLIDKAAALLHSLVCNHGLIDGNKRLGWAATVVFCDINGLRLDLSDDAVLDLVIGVAEGKYDLDEIVWRLSK
;
A
#
# COMPACT_ATOMS: atom_id res chain seq x y z
N MET A 1 6.80 -12.31 13.26
CA MET A 1 5.66 -12.64 12.39
C MET A 1 5.00 -11.36 11.88
N THR A 2 4.70 -11.30 10.62
CA THR A 2 4.11 -10.11 10.00
C THR A 2 2.61 -10.02 10.28
N THR A 3 2.15 -8.85 10.68
CA THR A 3 0.72 -8.55 10.81
C THR A 3 0.24 -7.86 9.54
N PHE A 4 -0.77 -8.43 8.88
CA PHE A 4 -1.31 -7.89 7.64
C PHE A 4 -2.59 -7.11 7.90
N LEU A 5 -2.88 -6.15 7.02
CA LEU A 5 -4.13 -5.39 7.05
C LEU A 5 -5.26 -6.24 6.45
N ASP A 6 -6.42 -6.25 7.10
CA ASP A 6 -7.64 -6.81 6.53
C ASP A 6 -8.53 -5.71 5.94
N MET A 7 -9.65 -6.10 5.35
CA MET A 7 -10.55 -5.13 4.72
C MET A 7 -11.13 -4.14 5.73
N SER A 8 -11.45 -4.60 6.94
CA SER A 8 -11.97 -3.72 7.99
C SER A 8 -10.97 -2.63 8.35
N ALA A 9 -9.69 -3.02 8.53
CA ALA A 9 -8.62 -2.06 8.81
C ALA A 9 -8.43 -1.09 7.65
N LEU A 10 -8.46 -1.59 6.41
CA LEU A 10 -8.31 -0.75 5.23
C LEU A 10 -9.43 0.29 5.12
N MET A 11 -10.67 -0.12 5.37
CA MET A 11 -11.81 0.79 5.33
C MET A 11 -11.74 1.84 6.43
N HIS A 12 -11.25 1.47 7.61
CA HIS A 12 -11.03 2.41 8.70
C HIS A 12 -9.98 3.46 8.32
N ILE A 13 -8.87 3.02 7.74
CA ILE A 13 -7.82 3.93 7.24
C ILE A 13 -8.41 4.86 6.16
N ALA A 14 -9.17 4.30 5.22
CA ALA A 14 -9.77 5.08 4.14
C ALA A 14 -10.69 6.17 4.68
N SER A 15 -11.54 5.85 5.66
CA SER A 15 -12.44 6.84 6.27
C SER A 15 -11.67 7.96 6.95
N ASN A 16 -10.55 7.64 7.61
CA ASN A 16 -9.73 8.64 8.30
C ASN A 16 -9.02 9.57 7.31
N VAL A 17 -8.58 9.04 6.17
CA VAL A 17 -7.78 9.80 5.21
C VAL A 17 -8.65 10.59 4.24
N LEU A 18 -9.74 9.99 3.79
CA LEU A 18 -10.61 10.55 2.74
C LEU A 18 -11.89 11.15 3.28
N GLY A 19 -12.18 10.95 4.58
CA GLY A 19 -13.47 11.27 5.18
C GLY A 19 -14.52 10.21 4.86
N PRO A 20 -15.59 10.09 5.69
CA PRO A 20 -16.59 9.03 5.50
C PRO A 20 -17.31 9.07 4.15
N ARG A 21 -17.49 10.27 3.61
CA ARG A 21 -18.16 10.46 2.31
C ARG A 21 -17.22 10.33 1.12
N GLY A 22 -15.90 10.35 1.38
CA GLY A 22 -14.88 10.23 0.34
C GLY A 22 -14.57 8.80 -0.06
N VAL A 23 -15.06 7.81 0.69
CA VAL A 23 -14.79 6.40 0.43
C VAL A 23 -15.88 5.85 -0.49
N VAL A 24 -15.61 5.83 -1.79
CA VAL A 24 -16.52 5.26 -2.80
C VAL A 24 -15.79 4.11 -3.48
N ILE A 25 -16.23 2.89 -3.20
CA ILE A 25 -15.63 1.67 -3.74
C ILE A 25 -16.06 1.49 -5.19
N ARG A 26 -15.08 1.40 -6.09
CA ARG A 26 -15.32 1.03 -7.49
C ARG A 26 -15.34 -0.48 -7.66
N ASP A 27 -14.41 -1.17 -7.03
CA ASP A 27 -14.26 -2.63 -7.15
C ASP A 27 -13.63 -3.20 -5.87
N ALA A 28 -14.47 -3.83 -5.04
CA ALA A 28 -14.03 -4.41 -3.78
C ALA A 28 -13.05 -5.57 -4.00
N GLY A 29 -13.18 -6.31 -5.09
CA GLY A 29 -12.25 -7.40 -5.43
C GLY A 29 -10.84 -6.90 -5.68
N LEU A 30 -10.70 -5.72 -6.27
CA LEU A 30 -9.39 -5.12 -6.48
C LEU A 30 -8.74 -4.66 -5.18
N LEU A 31 -9.54 -4.20 -4.22
CA LEU A 31 -9.04 -3.89 -2.88
C LEU A 31 -8.59 -5.16 -2.15
N ALA A 32 -9.40 -6.21 -2.22
CA ALA A 32 -9.07 -7.49 -1.61
C ALA A 32 -7.79 -8.09 -2.22
N SER A 33 -7.63 -7.99 -3.54
CA SER A 33 -6.43 -8.45 -4.24
C SER A 33 -5.18 -7.68 -3.76
N ALA A 34 -5.30 -6.37 -3.58
CA ALA A 34 -4.20 -5.56 -3.07
C ALA A 34 -3.79 -5.96 -1.66
N LEU A 35 -4.76 -6.25 -0.79
CA LEU A 35 -4.48 -6.71 0.58
C LEU A 35 -3.84 -8.09 0.60
N ALA A 36 -4.18 -8.96 -0.34
CA ALA A 36 -3.64 -10.31 -0.42
C ALA A 36 -2.21 -10.35 -0.96
N ARG A 37 -1.83 -9.38 -1.79
CA ARG A 37 -0.54 -9.42 -2.47
C ARG A 37 0.66 -9.52 -1.55
N PRO A 38 0.76 -8.76 -0.45
CA PRO A 38 1.91 -8.88 0.46
C PRO A 38 2.07 -10.26 1.10
N MET A 39 0.98 -11.03 1.16
CA MET A 39 0.97 -12.38 1.73
C MET A 39 1.32 -13.46 0.71
N ALA A 40 1.52 -13.11 -0.55
CA ALA A 40 1.73 -14.08 -1.62
C ALA A 40 2.95 -14.95 -1.35
N SER A 41 2.81 -16.24 -1.67
CA SER A 41 3.90 -17.21 -1.55
C SER A 41 3.93 -18.09 -2.79
N TYR A 42 5.11 -18.64 -3.04
CA TYR A 42 5.31 -19.61 -4.12
C TYR A 42 6.23 -20.71 -3.61
N ALA A 43 5.77 -21.95 -3.72
CA ALA A 43 6.54 -23.13 -3.26
C ALA A 43 6.96 -22.99 -1.79
N ASP A 44 6.03 -22.53 -0.94
CA ASP A 44 6.22 -22.34 0.52
C ASP A 44 7.21 -21.21 0.88
N GLU A 45 7.62 -20.41 -0.09
CA GLU A 45 8.45 -19.25 0.16
C GLU A 45 7.68 -17.95 -0.10
N ASP A 46 7.89 -16.93 0.73
CA ASP A 46 7.27 -15.64 0.55
C ASP A 46 7.71 -15.03 -0.79
N ALA A 47 6.75 -14.55 -1.58
CA ALA A 47 7.05 -13.82 -2.80
C ALA A 47 7.73 -12.49 -2.48
N TYR A 48 7.39 -11.89 -1.32
CA TYR A 48 7.96 -10.65 -0.82
C TYR A 48 8.55 -10.90 0.56
N PRO A 49 9.84 -11.31 0.65
CA PRO A 49 10.39 -11.85 1.89
C PRO A 49 10.54 -10.84 3.02
N SER A 50 11.00 -9.63 2.74
CA SER A 50 11.20 -8.61 3.78
C SER A 50 9.94 -7.79 4.00
N LEU A 51 9.88 -7.10 5.15
CA LEU A 51 8.76 -6.21 5.44
C LEU A 51 8.68 -5.07 4.42
N ILE A 52 9.81 -4.52 3.99
CA ILE A 52 9.87 -3.48 2.97
C ILE A 52 9.35 -3.99 1.62
N ASP A 53 9.69 -5.23 1.25
CA ASP A 53 9.19 -5.84 0.02
C ASP A 53 7.66 -5.96 0.07
N LYS A 54 7.13 -6.39 1.21
CA LYS A 54 5.69 -6.50 1.42
C LYS A 54 5.00 -5.13 1.35
N ALA A 55 5.63 -4.13 1.96
CA ALA A 55 5.10 -2.75 1.93
C ALA A 55 5.07 -2.18 0.52
N ALA A 56 6.12 -2.43 -0.26
CA ALA A 56 6.17 -1.99 -1.66
C ALA A 56 5.08 -2.65 -2.50
N ALA A 57 4.85 -3.94 -2.30
CA ALA A 57 3.80 -4.68 -2.99
C ALA A 57 2.41 -4.14 -2.64
N LEU A 58 2.17 -3.83 -1.38
CA LEU A 58 0.91 -3.25 -0.91
C LEU A 58 0.68 -1.87 -1.55
N LEU A 59 1.66 -0.99 -1.48
CA LEU A 59 1.57 0.35 -2.05
C LEU A 59 1.29 0.29 -3.54
N HIS A 60 2.07 -0.50 -4.27
CA HIS A 60 1.91 -0.64 -5.71
C HIS A 60 0.49 -1.11 -6.07
N SER A 61 0.00 -2.12 -5.39
CA SER A 61 -1.31 -2.69 -5.70
C SER A 61 -2.45 -1.73 -5.36
N LEU A 62 -2.41 -1.08 -4.19
CA LEU A 62 -3.47 -0.13 -3.81
C LEU A 62 -3.53 1.07 -4.76
N VAL A 63 -2.38 1.58 -5.18
CA VAL A 63 -2.33 2.73 -6.09
C VAL A 63 -2.75 2.33 -7.51
N CYS A 64 -2.28 1.18 -8.01
CA CYS A 64 -2.46 0.79 -9.41
C CYS A 64 -3.75 0.03 -9.69
N ASN A 65 -4.35 -0.64 -8.71
CA ASN A 65 -5.56 -1.42 -8.92
C ASN A 65 -6.82 -0.57 -9.09
N HIS A 66 -6.80 0.67 -8.61
CA HIS A 66 -7.96 1.59 -8.69
C HIS A 66 -9.22 0.99 -8.08
N GLY A 67 -9.13 0.45 -6.87
CA GLY A 67 -10.27 -0.12 -6.16
C GLY A 67 -11.30 0.90 -5.70
N LEU A 68 -10.90 2.17 -5.54
CA LEU A 68 -11.79 3.30 -5.25
C LEU A 68 -12.04 4.11 -6.52
N ILE A 69 -13.12 4.88 -6.53
CA ILE A 69 -13.38 5.85 -7.60
C ILE A 69 -12.30 6.94 -7.57
N ASP A 70 -11.95 7.42 -6.37
CA ASP A 70 -10.92 8.45 -6.18
C ASP A 70 -10.24 8.23 -4.83
N GLY A 71 -9.03 8.75 -4.68
CA GLY A 71 -8.29 8.68 -3.43
C GLY A 71 -7.37 7.47 -3.30
N ASN A 72 -7.17 6.71 -4.38
CA ASN A 72 -6.32 5.51 -4.35
C ASN A 72 -4.87 5.82 -3.96
N LYS A 73 -4.33 6.95 -4.40
CA LYS A 73 -2.96 7.35 -4.04
C LYS A 73 -2.85 7.65 -2.54
N ARG A 74 -3.80 8.39 -1.99
CA ARG A 74 -3.81 8.72 -0.55
C ARG A 74 -4.04 7.49 0.30
N LEU A 75 -4.99 6.64 -0.10
CA LEU A 75 -5.23 5.39 0.62
C LEU A 75 -4.00 4.49 0.57
N GLY A 76 -3.39 4.34 -0.60
CA GLY A 76 -2.21 3.49 -0.77
C GLY A 76 -1.06 3.90 0.14
N TRP A 77 -0.77 5.20 0.21
CA TRP A 77 0.28 5.69 1.10
C TRP A 77 -0.07 5.50 2.58
N ALA A 78 -1.28 5.92 2.99
CA ALA A 78 -1.71 5.80 4.39
C ALA A 78 -1.70 4.35 4.86
N ALA A 79 -2.21 3.42 4.04
CA ALA A 79 -2.23 2.01 4.37
C ALA A 79 -0.82 1.45 4.50
N THR A 80 0.10 1.87 3.63
CA THR A 80 1.50 1.44 3.68
C THR A 80 2.18 1.91 4.96
N VAL A 81 1.95 3.15 5.36
CA VAL A 81 2.49 3.69 6.62
C VAL A 81 1.97 2.90 7.82
N VAL A 82 0.66 2.66 7.88
CA VAL A 82 0.05 1.89 8.97
C VAL A 82 0.57 0.46 8.99
N PHE A 83 0.65 -0.19 7.82
CA PHE A 83 1.19 -1.54 7.73
C PHE A 83 2.61 -1.63 8.28
N CYS A 84 3.47 -0.70 7.91
CA CYS A 84 4.84 -0.67 8.42
C CYS A 84 4.86 -0.39 9.93
N ASP A 85 4.07 0.57 10.37
CA ASP A 85 4.03 0.99 11.78
C ASP A 85 3.61 -0.15 12.72
N ILE A 86 2.54 -0.89 12.37
CA ILE A 86 2.09 -2.02 13.20
C ILE A 86 3.07 -3.18 13.20
N ASN A 87 4.02 -3.19 12.28
CA ASN A 87 5.07 -4.21 12.20
C ASN A 87 6.42 -3.70 12.70
N GLY A 88 6.43 -2.55 13.37
CA GLY A 88 7.63 -2.02 14.02
C GLY A 88 8.58 -1.27 13.10
N LEU A 89 8.14 -0.89 11.90
CA LEU A 89 8.96 -0.14 10.96
C LEU A 89 8.35 1.24 10.71
N ARG A 90 9.09 2.28 11.07
CA ARG A 90 8.67 3.65 10.82
C ARG A 90 9.29 4.15 9.51
N LEU A 91 8.44 4.56 8.58
CA LEU A 91 8.89 5.18 7.34
C LEU A 91 9.24 6.65 7.60
N ASP A 92 10.37 7.09 7.06
CA ASP A 92 10.90 8.43 7.31
C ASP A 92 11.17 9.14 5.98
N LEU A 93 10.12 9.41 5.23
CA LEU A 93 10.20 10.15 3.98
C LEU A 93 9.67 11.57 4.18
N SER A 94 10.31 12.54 3.52
CA SER A 94 9.78 13.91 3.47
C SER A 94 8.49 13.92 2.67
N ASP A 95 7.69 14.98 2.84
CA ASP A 95 6.44 15.13 2.08
C ASP A 95 6.69 15.12 0.58
N ASP A 96 7.76 15.77 0.13
CA ASP A 96 8.12 15.79 -1.29
C ASP A 96 8.50 14.41 -1.80
N ALA A 97 9.23 13.62 -1.00
CA ALA A 97 9.61 12.25 -1.36
C ALA A 97 8.38 11.34 -1.46
N VAL A 98 7.43 11.50 -0.53
CA VAL A 98 6.16 10.76 -0.56
C VAL A 98 5.37 11.09 -1.82
N LEU A 99 5.23 12.37 -2.13
CA LEU A 99 4.48 12.80 -3.31
C LEU A 99 5.11 12.27 -4.59
N ASP A 100 6.42 12.38 -4.73
CA ASP A 100 7.14 11.87 -5.89
C ASP A 100 6.97 10.35 -6.02
N LEU A 101 7.09 9.62 -4.91
CA LEU A 101 6.94 8.17 -4.91
C LEU A 101 5.55 7.76 -5.38
N VAL A 102 4.52 8.31 -4.77
CA VAL A 102 3.14 7.88 -5.03
C VAL A 102 2.70 8.26 -6.45
N ILE A 103 3.06 9.44 -6.92
CA ILE A 103 2.78 9.86 -8.29
C ILE A 103 3.53 8.97 -9.27
N GLY A 104 4.80 8.68 -9.02
CA GLY A 104 5.60 7.82 -9.88
C GLY A 104 5.05 6.40 -9.96
N VAL A 105 4.55 5.86 -8.85
CA VAL A 105 3.88 4.55 -8.83
C VAL A 105 2.60 4.61 -9.67
N ALA A 106 1.80 5.64 -9.48
CA ALA A 106 0.53 5.79 -10.22
C ALA A 106 0.76 5.90 -11.72
N GLU A 107 1.85 6.53 -12.14
CA GLU A 107 2.20 6.70 -13.55
C GLU A 107 2.92 5.50 -14.16
N GLY A 108 3.16 4.44 -13.38
CA GLY A 108 3.89 3.28 -13.84
C GLY A 108 5.40 3.49 -14.01
N LYS A 109 5.92 4.54 -13.38
CA LYS A 109 7.32 4.97 -13.53
C LYS A 109 8.27 4.15 -12.68
N TYR A 110 7.80 3.64 -11.53
CA TYR A 110 8.63 2.90 -10.58
C TYR A 110 8.17 1.45 -10.49
N ASP A 111 9.11 0.51 -10.67
CA ASP A 111 8.87 -0.90 -10.40
C ASP A 111 9.02 -1.20 -8.90
N LEU A 112 8.82 -2.46 -8.51
CA LEU A 112 8.89 -2.84 -7.09
C LEU A 112 10.26 -2.58 -6.50
N ASP A 113 11.34 -2.84 -7.24
CA ASP A 113 12.70 -2.62 -6.73
C ASP A 113 12.94 -1.14 -6.44
N GLU A 114 12.47 -0.27 -7.32
CA GLU A 114 12.58 1.18 -7.11
C GLU A 114 11.76 1.64 -5.91
N ILE A 115 10.54 1.09 -5.75
CA ILE A 115 9.69 1.41 -4.60
C ILE A 115 10.38 0.99 -3.30
N VAL A 116 10.91 -0.22 -3.25
CA VAL A 116 11.66 -0.72 -2.09
C VAL A 116 12.80 0.23 -1.73
N TRP A 117 13.58 0.62 -2.73
CA TRP A 117 14.70 1.53 -2.51
C TRP A 117 14.25 2.88 -1.94
N ARG A 118 13.18 3.44 -2.47
CA ARG A 118 12.65 4.74 -2.02
C ARG A 118 12.05 4.65 -0.60
N LEU A 119 11.39 3.55 -0.27
CA LEU A 119 10.86 3.34 1.08
C LEU A 119 11.96 3.15 2.12
N SER A 120 13.10 2.63 1.70
CA SER A 120 14.22 2.30 2.59
C SER A 120 15.12 3.49 2.95
N LYS A 121 14.89 4.64 2.37
CA LYS A 121 15.73 5.83 2.57
C LYS A 121 15.45 6.59 3.85
#